data_a4b4c52f794281c5dc08f5bcff5a41aa
#
_entry.id   a4b4c52f794281c5dc08f5bcff5a41aa
#
_cell.length_a   1.000
_cell.length_b   1.000
_cell.length_c   1.000
_cell.angle_alpha   90.00
_cell.angle_beta   90.00
_cell.angle_gamma   90.00
#
_symmetry.space_group_name_H-M   'P 1'
#
loop_
_entity.id
_entity.type
_entity.pdbx_description
1 polymer ?
#
loop_
_entity_poly.entity_id
_entity_poly.type
_entity_poly.pdbx_seq_one_letter_code
_entity_poly.pdbx_strand_id
1 'polypeptide(L)'
;TDLRAAPAPQKRAGAPMDPETADTHAIYAGSVQPFAALQRRIGRKTLGAKLLAEVPVVLLAYDLLEQDGQDLRAQPQHARRSALEALVAAHPHPTLHLSPLLHGESWADLARQREAARRLGTEGFMLKHRDARYGVGRTKTALAGAADADAPEGSATRPALGQWWKWKIDPMSVDAVLIYAQRGHGRRASLYSDYTFAVWSGPPEDPARTLVPFAKAYSGLTDEEMRQVDAIVRKTTRESFGPVRSVEPMLVFELGFEGIARSARHKSGIAVRFPRMLRWRRDKPIAEADTVQTLAGLLPLQDRAIGAK
;
A
#
# COMPACT_ATOMS: atom_id res chain seq x y z
N THR A 1 -13.42 1.71 -6.55
CA THR A 1 -13.38 3.10 -7.01
C THR A 1 -12.20 3.79 -6.34
N ASP A 2 -11.19 4.14 -7.13
CA ASP A 2 -10.01 4.85 -6.64
C ASP A 2 -10.14 6.34 -6.95
N LEU A 3 -10.18 7.19 -5.92
CA LEU A 3 -10.10 8.64 -6.07
C LEU A 3 -8.63 9.04 -6.08
N ARG A 4 -8.16 9.62 -7.18
CA ARG A 4 -6.78 10.09 -7.33
C ARG A 4 -6.73 11.56 -7.75
N ALA A 5 -5.71 12.29 -7.28
CA ALA A 5 -5.51 13.68 -7.67
C ALA A 5 -4.85 13.75 -9.06
N ALA A 6 -5.38 14.55 -9.96
CA ALA A 6 -4.82 14.84 -11.29
C ALA A 6 -4.01 16.15 -11.30
N PRO A 7 -3.07 16.35 -12.22
CA PRO A 7 -2.32 17.61 -12.35
C PRO A 7 -3.23 18.74 -12.83
N ALA A 8 -2.81 19.97 -12.56
CA ALA A 8 -3.46 21.15 -13.12
C ALA A 8 -3.36 21.12 -14.67
N PRO A 9 -4.40 21.54 -15.39
CA PRO A 9 -4.41 21.51 -16.84
C PRO A 9 -3.31 22.43 -17.40
N GLN A 10 -2.31 21.83 -18.05
CA GLN A 10 -1.41 22.60 -18.90
C GLN A 10 -2.15 22.96 -20.19
N LYS A 11 -2.27 24.26 -20.49
CA LYS A 11 -2.74 24.75 -21.78
C LYS A 11 -1.78 24.25 -22.88
N ARG A 12 -2.11 23.18 -23.57
CA ARG A 12 -1.56 22.83 -24.88
C ARG A 12 -2.67 22.94 -25.91
N ALA A 13 -2.42 23.78 -26.90
CA ALA A 13 -3.26 23.93 -28.07
C ALA A 13 -3.18 22.67 -28.95
N GLY A 14 -4.32 22.16 -29.36
CA GLY A 14 -4.72 21.60 -30.63
C GLY A 14 -3.95 20.45 -31.24
N ALA A 15 -4.51 19.23 -31.12
CA ALA A 15 -4.72 18.30 -32.24
C ALA A 15 -5.84 17.34 -31.83
N PRO A 16 -6.74 16.88 -32.72
CA PRO A 16 -7.76 15.89 -32.37
C PRO A 16 -7.07 14.55 -32.12
N MET A 17 -7.22 14.03 -30.92
CA MET A 17 -6.72 12.72 -30.53
C MET A 17 -7.69 11.65 -31.01
N ASP A 18 -7.15 10.69 -31.77
CA ASP A 18 -7.84 9.50 -32.24
C ASP A 18 -8.26 8.65 -30.99
N PRO A 19 -9.54 8.32 -30.80
CA PRO A 19 -10.01 7.66 -29.59
C PRO A 19 -9.51 6.22 -29.39
N GLU A 20 -8.89 5.60 -30.40
CA GLU A 20 -8.44 4.20 -30.34
C GLU A 20 -7.01 3.98 -29.84
N THR A 21 -6.24 5.03 -29.68
CA THR A 21 -4.84 4.95 -29.20
C THR A 21 -4.56 5.87 -28.02
N ALA A 22 -5.56 6.25 -27.23
CA ALA A 22 -5.34 6.91 -25.97
C ALA A 22 -4.53 5.96 -25.07
N ASP A 23 -3.22 6.10 -25.17
CA ASP A 23 -2.24 5.37 -24.38
C ASP A 23 -2.64 5.46 -22.90
N THR A 24 -3.23 4.40 -22.38
CA THR A 24 -3.68 4.31 -20.99
C THR A 24 -2.53 4.52 -20.00
N HIS A 25 -1.28 4.37 -20.46
CA HIS A 25 -0.08 4.79 -19.76
C HIS A 25 0.00 6.33 -19.58
N ALA A 26 -0.56 7.12 -20.49
CA ALA A 26 -0.50 8.58 -20.41
C ALA A 26 -1.33 9.13 -19.24
N ILE A 27 -2.40 8.45 -18.83
CA ILE A 27 -3.21 8.84 -17.66
C ILE A 27 -2.41 8.71 -16.36
N TYR A 28 -1.44 7.78 -16.30
CA TYR A 28 -0.62 7.54 -15.11
C TYR A 28 0.78 8.13 -15.20
N ALA A 29 1.31 8.34 -16.38
CA ALA A 29 2.70 8.78 -16.58
C ALA A 29 2.92 10.20 -16.08
N GLY A 30 3.33 10.33 -14.83
CA GLY A 30 3.79 11.60 -14.23
C GLY A 30 2.70 12.56 -13.80
N SER A 31 1.42 12.17 -13.87
CA SER A 31 0.28 13.06 -13.60
C SER A 31 -0.38 12.86 -12.22
N VAL A 32 -0.06 11.79 -11.51
CA VAL A 32 -0.66 11.51 -10.20
C VAL A 32 0.08 12.29 -9.11
N GLN A 33 -0.65 13.15 -8.40
CA GLN A 33 -0.10 13.87 -7.24
C GLN A 33 0.11 12.91 -6.06
N PRO A 34 1.05 13.25 -5.13
CA PRO A 34 1.23 12.49 -3.90
C PRO A 34 -0.07 12.41 -3.10
N PHE A 35 -0.32 11.28 -2.42
CA PHE A 35 -1.52 11.09 -1.61
C PHE A 35 -1.75 12.19 -0.57
N ALA A 36 -0.69 12.84 -0.08
CA ALA A 36 -0.78 14.01 0.81
C ALA A 36 -1.58 15.16 0.20
N ALA A 37 -1.56 15.34 -1.13
CA ALA A 37 -2.40 16.33 -1.79
C ALA A 37 -3.89 15.97 -1.66
N LEU A 38 -4.25 14.70 -1.89
CA LEU A 38 -5.63 14.22 -1.72
C LEU A 38 -6.09 14.33 -0.25
N GLN A 39 -5.21 14.06 0.72
CA GLN A 39 -5.52 14.20 2.15
C GLN A 39 -5.96 15.63 2.53
N ARG A 40 -5.51 16.66 1.80
CA ARG A 40 -5.95 18.04 2.01
C ARG A 40 -7.45 18.23 1.72
N ARG A 41 -8.05 17.36 0.89
CA ARG A 41 -9.49 17.38 0.57
C ARG A 41 -10.30 16.48 1.47
N ILE A 42 -9.75 15.30 1.81
CA ILE A 42 -10.43 14.29 2.64
C ILE A 42 -10.65 14.86 4.06
N GLY A 43 -11.85 14.65 4.60
CA GLY A 43 -12.19 15.08 5.96
C GLY A 43 -12.63 16.54 6.09
N ARG A 44 -12.63 17.32 5.01
CA ARG A 44 -13.21 18.68 5.02
C ARG A 44 -14.69 18.64 4.71
N LYS A 45 -15.48 19.32 5.54
CA LYS A 45 -16.94 19.46 5.30
C LYS A 45 -17.23 20.36 4.08
N THR A 46 -16.41 21.38 3.86
CA THR A 46 -16.56 22.34 2.75
C THR A 46 -15.24 22.48 2.00
N LEU A 47 -15.32 22.46 0.68
CA LEU A 47 -14.18 22.61 -0.22
C LEU A 47 -14.28 23.97 -0.93
N GLY A 48 -13.33 24.86 -0.66
CA GLY A 48 -13.27 26.16 -1.37
C GLY A 48 -12.73 25.98 -2.81
N ALA A 49 -13.10 26.91 -3.71
CA ALA A 49 -12.71 26.89 -5.12
C ALA A 49 -11.19 26.78 -5.33
N LYS A 50 -10.39 27.47 -4.50
CA LYS A 50 -8.92 27.37 -4.54
C LYS A 50 -8.42 25.94 -4.33
N LEU A 51 -8.94 25.22 -3.33
CA LEU A 51 -8.50 23.86 -3.05
C LEU A 51 -8.94 22.88 -4.15
N LEU A 52 -10.13 23.08 -4.72
CA LEU A 52 -10.61 22.28 -5.85
C LEU A 52 -9.70 22.46 -7.07
N ALA A 53 -9.23 23.68 -7.35
CA ALA A 53 -8.31 23.96 -8.44
C ALA A 53 -6.89 23.43 -8.18
N GLU A 54 -6.38 23.53 -6.93
CA GLU A 54 -5.04 23.05 -6.57
C GLU A 54 -4.94 21.53 -6.51
N VAL A 55 -6.02 20.87 -6.16
CA VAL A 55 -6.08 19.39 -5.98
C VAL A 55 -7.27 18.84 -6.77
N PRO A 56 -7.24 18.88 -8.11
CA PRO A 56 -8.25 18.23 -8.93
C PRO A 56 -8.20 16.72 -8.72
N VAL A 57 -9.37 16.06 -8.82
CA VAL A 57 -9.49 14.61 -8.67
C VAL A 57 -10.26 14.01 -9.84
N VAL A 58 -9.93 12.76 -10.14
CA VAL A 58 -10.68 11.93 -11.09
C VAL A 58 -11.17 10.66 -10.41
N LEU A 59 -12.27 10.11 -10.89
CA LEU A 59 -12.80 8.81 -10.52
C LEU A 59 -12.38 7.79 -11.57
N LEU A 60 -11.63 6.76 -11.14
CA LEU A 60 -11.30 5.61 -11.98
C LEU A 60 -12.25 4.47 -11.63
N ALA A 61 -13.25 4.24 -12.46
CA ALA A 61 -14.20 3.16 -12.28
C ALA A 61 -13.60 1.83 -12.76
N TYR A 62 -13.70 0.78 -11.98
CA TYR A 62 -13.13 -0.54 -12.29
C TYR A 62 -14.14 -1.68 -12.27
N ASP A 63 -15.35 -1.45 -11.76
CA ASP A 63 -16.44 -2.43 -11.72
C ASP A 63 -17.79 -1.73 -11.67
N LEU A 64 -18.86 -2.38 -12.14
CA LEU A 64 -20.24 -1.93 -12.08
C LEU A 64 -21.06 -2.93 -11.28
N LEU A 65 -21.66 -2.50 -10.19
CA LEU A 65 -22.34 -3.38 -9.25
C LEU A 65 -23.86 -3.35 -9.38
N GLU A 66 -24.38 -2.26 -9.93
CA GLU A 66 -25.82 -2.05 -10.15
C GLU A 66 -26.02 -1.18 -11.39
N GLN A 67 -27.01 -1.49 -12.18
CA GLN A 67 -27.46 -0.68 -13.32
C GLN A 67 -28.98 -0.77 -13.44
N ASP A 68 -29.66 0.37 -13.57
CA ASP A 68 -31.11 0.48 -13.76
C ASP A 68 -31.92 -0.28 -12.68
N GLY A 69 -31.44 -0.25 -11.43
CA GLY A 69 -32.04 -0.95 -10.29
C GLY A 69 -31.74 -2.46 -10.24
N GLN A 70 -30.93 -2.99 -11.17
CA GLN A 70 -30.57 -4.41 -11.20
C GLN A 70 -29.20 -4.63 -10.57
N ASP A 71 -29.11 -5.57 -9.62
CA ASP A 71 -27.87 -5.99 -9.00
C ASP A 71 -27.06 -6.86 -9.97
N LEU A 72 -25.86 -6.40 -10.35
CA LEU A 72 -24.96 -7.10 -11.28
C LEU A 72 -23.89 -7.95 -10.57
N ARG A 73 -23.82 -7.97 -9.25
CA ARG A 73 -22.76 -8.67 -8.51
C ARG A 73 -22.68 -10.17 -8.80
N ALA A 74 -23.82 -10.79 -9.11
CA ALA A 74 -23.89 -12.19 -9.51
C ALA A 74 -23.39 -12.46 -10.94
N GLN A 75 -23.28 -11.42 -11.77
CA GLN A 75 -22.79 -11.53 -13.14
C GLN A 75 -21.27 -11.78 -13.16
N PRO A 76 -20.72 -12.41 -14.22
CA PRO A 76 -19.29 -12.58 -14.38
C PRO A 76 -18.57 -11.23 -14.58
N GLN A 77 -17.30 -11.16 -14.16
CA GLN A 77 -16.48 -9.94 -14.22
C GLN A 77 -16.44 -9.31 -15.62
N HIS A 78 -16.31 -10.13 -16.67
CA HIS A 78 -16.25 -9.62 -18.04
C HIS A 78 -17.56 -8.93 -18.47
N ALA A 79 -18.72 -9.46 -18.07
CA ALA A 79 -20.02 -8.85 -18.37
C ALA A 79 -20.20 -7.51 -17.64
N ARG A 80 -19.86 -7.46 -16.33
CA ARG A 80 -19.89 -6.22 -15.57
C ARG A 80 -18.92 -5.17 -16.13
N ARG A 81 -17.74 -5.62 -16.60
CA ARG A 81 -16.75 -4.75 -17.25
C ARG A 81 -17.29 -4.17 -18.55
N SER A 82 -17.87 -4.98 -19.43
CA SER A 82 -18.50 -4.50 -20.68
C SER A 82 -19.63 -3.52 -20.42
N ALA A 83 -20.48 -3.77 -19.41
CA ALA A 83 -21.53 -2.85 -19.02
C ALA A 83 -20.97 -1.51 -18.51
N LEU A 84 -19.88 -1.56 -17.72
CA LEU A 84 -19.19 -0.35 -17.24
C LEU A 84 -18.60 0.46 -18.40
N GLU A 85 -17.97 -0.19 -19.37
CA GLU A 85 -17.39 0.46 -20.54
C GLU A 85 -18.48 1.15 -21.38
N ALA A 86 -19.59 0.48 -21.63
CA ALA A 86 -20.73 1.06 -22.31
C ALA A 86 -21.32 2.26 -21.55
N LEU A 87 -21.48 2.15 -20.22
CA LEU A 87 -22.01 3.22 -19.38
C LEU A 87 -21.10 4.48 -19.43
N VAL A 88 -19.79 4.30 -19.28
CA VAL A 88 -18.84 5.43 -19.29
C VAL A 88 -18.76 6.05 -20.70
N ALA A 89 -18.82 5.25 -21.75
CA ALA A 89 -18.85 5.74 -23.12
C ALA A 89 -20.14 6.56 -23.42
N ALA A 90 -21.29 6.14 -22.89
CA ALA A 90 -22.55 6.86 -23.06
C ALA A 90 -22.62 8.15 -22.23
N HIS A 91 -21.80 8.30 -21.19
CA HIS A 91 -21.80 9.44 -20.28
C HIS A 91 -20.37 10.02 -20.11
N PRO A 92 -19.77 10.58 -21.17
CA PRO A 92 -18.41 11.11 -21.09
C PRO A 92 -18.36 12.28 -20.10
N HIS A 93 -17.37 12.22 -19.18
CA HIS A 93 -17.17 13.28 -18.21
C HIS A 93 -15.66 13.46 -17.94
N PRO A 94 -15.16 14.70 -17.82
CA PRO A 94 -13.73 14.96 -17.68
C PRO A 94 -13.09 14.40 -16.41
N THR A 95 -13.88 14.04 -15.41
CA THR A 95 -13.38 13.47 -14.15
C THR A 95 -13.80 12.01 -13.93
N LEU A 96 -14.49 11.38 -14.90
CA LEU A 96 -14.87 9.97 -14.85
C LEU A 96 -14.12 9.20 -15.93
N HIS A 97 -13.29 8.25 -15.52
CA HIS A 97 -12.51 7.43 -16.42
C HIS A 97 -12.62 5.96 -16.06
N LEU A 98 -12.35 5.09 -16.99
CA LEU A 98 -12.18 3.66 -16.75
C LEU A 98 -10.81 3.41 -16.12
N SER A 99 -10.75 2.55 -15.11
CA SER A 99 -9.49 1.95 -14.68
C SER A 99 -8.95 1.12 -15.84
N PRO A 100 -7.70 1.35 -16.32
CA PRO A 100 -7.19 0.68 -17.50
C PRO A 100 -7.07 -0.83 -17.30
N LEU A 101 -7.34 -1.59 -18.34
CA LEU A 101 -6.95 -2.98 -18.44
C LEU A 101 -5.50 -3.02 -18.94
N LEU A 102 -4.67 -3.77 -18.24
CA LEU A 102 -3.29 -3.99 -18.64
C LEU A 102 -3.21 -5.27 -19.47
N HIS A 103 -2.50 -5.20 -20.57
CA HIS A 103 -2.26 -6.31 -21.46
C HIS A 103 -0.78 -6.68 -21.45
N GLY A 104 -0.49 -7.95 -21.57
CA GLY A 104 0.87 -8.46 -21.70
C GLY A 104 0.87 -9.76 -22.50
N GLU A 105 1.90 -9.97 -23.28
CA GLU A 105 2.09 -11.19 -24.08
C GLU A 105 2.44 -12.40 -23.20
N SER A 106 2.98 -12.15 -22.01
CA SER A 106 3.39 -13.17 -21.06
C SER A 106 3.33 -12.68 -19.61
N TRP A 107 3.39 -13.62 -18.65
CA TRP A 107 3.56 -13.28 -17.24
C TRP A 107 4.85 -12.49 -16.95
N ALA A 108 5.92 -12.76 -17.70
CA ALA A 108 7.18 -12.02 -17.57
C ALA A 108 7.02 -10.57 -18.02
N ASP A 109 6.24 -10.32 -19.07
CA ASP A 109 5.93 -8.97 -19.52
C ASP A 109 5.08 -8.21 -18.48
N LEU A 110 4.00 -8.83 -17.97
CA LEU A 110 3.20 -8.25 -16.90
C LEU A 110 4.03 -8.00 -15.62
N ALA A 111 5.00 -8.85 -15.31
CA ALA A 111 5.91 -8.65 -14.19
C ALA A 111 6.77 -7.39 -14.38
N ARG A 112 7.34 -7.18 -15.57
CA ARG A 112 8.09 -5.96 -15.90
C ARG A 112 7.22 -4.71 -15.78
N GLN A 113 5.99 -4.74 -16.30
CA GLN A 113 5.03 -3.64 -16.15
C GLN A 113 4.71 -3.39 -14.68
N ARG A 114 4.57 -4.43 -13.85
CA ARG A 114 4.34 -4.30 -12.41
C ARG A 114 5.49 -3.59 -11.69
N GLU A 115 6.73 -3.83 -12.07
CA GLU A 115 7.89 -3.14 -11.48
C GLU A 115 7.84 -1.63 -11.69
N ALA A 116 7.24 -1.18 -12.80
CA ALA A 116 7.03 0.24 -13.06
C ALA A 116 5.95 0.87 -12.15
N ALA A 117 5.11 0.09 -11.49
CA ALA A 117 3.96 0.56 -10.70
C ALA A 117 4.35 1.60 -9.64
N ARG A 118 5.51 1.46 -8.99
CA ARG A 118 5.99 2.43 -7.98
C ARG A 118 6.21 3.82 -8.58
N ARG A 119 6.77 3.90 -9.79
CA ARG A 119 6.97 5.17 -10.51
C ARG A 119 5.65 5.82 -10.90
N LEU A 120 4.62 5.01 -11.13
CA LEU A 120 3.26 5.44 -11.46
C LEU A 120 2.42 5.77 -10.22
N GLY A 121 2.98 5.66 -9.01
CA GLY A 121 2.27 5.89 -7.75
C GLY A 121 1.21 4.83 -7.44
N THR A 122 1.34 3.61 -8.00
CA THR A 122 0.46 2.47 -7.74
C THR A 122 1.16 1.39 -6.92
N GLU A 123 0.39 0.51 -6.26
CA GLU A 123 0.93 -0.56 -5.40
C GLU A 123 1.10 -1.90 -6.13
N GLY A 124 0.89 -1.94 -7.43
CA GLY A 124 0.88 -3.14 -8.25
C GLY A 124 -0.44 -3.33 -8.99
N PHE A 125 -0.78 -4.57 -9.30
CA PHE A 125 -1.94 -4.92 -10.13
C PHE A 125 -3.02 -5.62 -9.32
N MET A 126 -4.27 -5.50 -9.77
CA MET A 126 -5.37 -6.33 -9.36
C MET A 126 -5.65 -7.33 -10.48
N LEU A 127 -5.41 -8.61 -10.21
CA LEU A 127 -5.76 -9.71 -11.11
C LEU A 127 -7.18 -10.17 -10.77
N LYS A 128 -8.03 -10.30 -11.77
CA LYS A 128 -9.41 -10.74 -11.62
C LYS A 128 -9.69 -11.86 -12.62
N HIS A 129 -10.24 -12.98 -12.16
CA HIS A 129 -10.73 -13.99 -13.09
C HIS A 129 -11.91 -13.42 -13.88
N ARG A 130 -11.94 -13.63 -15.20
CA ARG A 130 -12.95 -13.01 -16.06
C ARG A 130 -14.39 -13.45 -15.74
N ASP A 131 -14.56 -14.66 -15.19
CA ASP A 131 -15.84 -15.22 -14.80
C ASP A 131 -16.15 -15.07 -13.30
N ALA A 132 -15.36 -14.27 -12.57
CA ALA A 132 -15.57 -14.07 -11.14
C ALA A 132 -16.82 -13.25 -10.86
N ARG A 133 -17.64 -13.72 -9.93
CA ARG A 133 -18.70 -12.91 -9.32
C ARG A 133 -18.09 -11.87 -8.36
N TYR A 134 -18.81 -10.82 -8.05
CA TYR A 134 -18.41 -9.84 -7.05
C TYR A 134 -18.72 -10.37 -5.65
N GLY A 135 -17.68 -10.64 -4.86
CA GLY A 135 -17.82 -11.17 -3.50
C GLY A 135 -18.21 -10.13 -2.47
N VAL A 136 -18.87 -10.56 -1.42
CA VAL A 136 -19.24 -9.74 -0.27
C VAL A 136 -18.35 -10.11 0.92
N GLY A 137 -17.77 -9.11 1.58
CA GLY A 137 -16.91 -9.30 2.76
C GLY A 137 -15.58 -9.98 2.43
N ARG A 138 -15.16 -10.92 3.28
CA ARG A 138 -13.92 -11.69 3.14
C ARG A 138 -14.12 -13.12 2.61
N THR A 139 -15.31 -13.43 2.15
CA THR A 139 -15.62 -14.77 1.62
C THR A 139 -14.99 -14.96 0.25
N LYS A 140 -14.52 -16.16 -0.03
CA LYS A 140 -14.06 -16.54 -1.37
C LYS A 140 -15.28 -16.64 -2.29
N THR A 141 -15.23 -15.96 -3.43
CA THR A 141 -16.30 -16.00 -4.42
C THR A 141 -16.17 -17.18 -5.36
N ALA A 142 -17.29 -17.79 -5.71
CA ALA A 142 -17.38 -18.79 -6.75
C ALA A 142 -17.31 -18.14 -8.15
N LEU A 143 -16.92 -18.94 -9.17
CA LEU A 143 -17.03 -18.54 -10.57
C LEU A 143 -18.51 -18.45 -10.97
N ALA A 144 -18.86 -17.50 -11.83
CA ALA A 144 -20.16 -17.46 -12.46
C ALA A 144 -20.35 -18.73 -13.32
N GLY A 145 -21.46 -19.45 -13.12
CA GLY A 145 -21.73 -20.72 -13.80
C GLY A 145 -21.16 -21.97 -13.12
N ALA A 146 -20.38 -21.86 -12.04
CA ALA A 146 -20.13 -23.00 -11.17
C ALA A 146 -21.45 -23.38 -10.46
N ALA A 147 -21.85 -24.65 -10.56
CA ALA A 147 -23.06 -25.17 -9.94
C ALA A 147 -23.14 -24.78 -8.46
N ASP A 148 -24.34 -24.44 -8.03
CA ASP A 148 -24.64 -23.95 -6.70
C ASP A 148 -24.12 -24.87 -5.58
N ALA A 149 -24.04 -24.28 -4.38
CA ALA A 149 -23.51 -24.85 -3.15
C ALA A 149 -24.24 -26.14 -2.62
N ASP A 150 -25.11 -26.75 -3.40
CA ASP A 150 -25.81 -28.03 -3.11
C ASP A 150 -25.16 -29.26 -3.73
N ALA A 151 -23.88 -29.18 -4.15
CA ALA A 151 -23.15 -30.38 -4.53
C ALA A 151 -22.90 -31.22 -3.26
N PRO A 152 -23.26 -32.54 -3.27
CA PRO A 152 -23.13 -33.42 -2.11
C PRO A 152 -21.69 -33.45 -1.59
N GLU A 153 -21.55 -33.43 -0.24
CA GLU A 153 -20.28 -33.63 0.44
C GLU A 153 -19.59 -34.89 -0.08
N GLY A 154 -18.48 -34.75 -0.78
CA GLY A 154 -17.71 -35.86 -1.38
C GLY A 154 -17.31 -35.63 -2.83
N SER A 155 -17.91 -34.68 -3.53
CA SER A 155 -17.40 -34.24 -4.82
C SER A 155 -16.09 -33.45 -4.57
N ALA A 156 -14.98 -33.96 -5.17
CA ALA A 156 -13.67 -33.30 -5.11
C ALA A 156 -13.70 -31.96 -5.87
N THR A 157 -14.51 -31.04 -5.41
CA THR A 157 -14.49 -29.64 -5.85
C THR A 157 -13.20 -29.03 -5.34
N ARG A 158 -12.30 -28.68 -6.26
CA ARG A 158 -11.13 -27.85 -5.97
C ARG A 158 -11.55 -26.72 -5.03
N PRO A 159 -10.80 -26.52 -3.92
CA PRO A 159 -11.11 -25.44 -3.01
C PRO A 159 -11.26 -24.14 -3.83
N ALA A 160 -12.34 -23.41 -3.58
CA ALA A 160 -12.59 -22.14 -4.27
C ALA A 160 -11.39 -21.23 -4.04
N LEU A 161 -10.45 -21.25 -4.99
CA LEU A 161 -9.33 -20.32 -5.01
C LEU A 161 -9.94 -18.92 -5.12
N GLY A 162 -9.40 -17.97 -4.39
CA GLY A 162 -9.83 -16.56 -4.54
C GLY A 162 -9.83 -16.20 -6.02
N GLN A 163 -10.83 -15.44 -6.44
CA GLN A 163 -11.00 -15.06 -7.84
C GLN A 163 -10.36 -13.70 -8.17
N TRP A 164 -9.93 -12.98 -7.12
CA TRP A 164 -9.26 -11.70 -7.18
C TRP A 164 -7.98 -11.74 -6.37
N TRP A 165 -6.87 -11.29 -6.98
CA TRP A 165 -5.56 -11.26 -6.35
C TRP A 165 -4.92 -9.90 -6.50
N LYS A 166 -4.31 -9.41 -5.42
CA LYS A 166 -3.45 -8.24 -5.45
C LYS A 166 -2.03 -8.69 -5.73
N TRP A 167 -1.55 -8.43 -6.93
CA TRP A 167 -0.16 -8.67 -7.29
C TRP A 167 0.66 -7.42 -7.02
N LYS A 168 0.98 -7.24 -5.75
CA LYS A 168 1.71 -6.06 -5.28
C LYS A 168 3.18 -6.10 -5.69
N ILE A 169 3.78 -4.88 -5.82
CA ILE A 169 5.24 -4.72 -5.83
C ILE A 169 5.79 -5.05 -4.45
N ASP A 170 7.06 -5.47 -4.41
CA ASP A 170 7.70 -5.76 -3.14
C ASP A 170 7.81 -4.49 -2.28
N PRO A 171 7.60 -4.58 -0.96
CA PRO A 171 7.76 -3.44 -0.09
C PRO A 171 9.21 -2.94 -0.11
N MET A 172 9.41 -1.67 0.18
CA MET A 172 10.72 -1.18 0.58
C MET A 172 11.04 -1.79 1.93
N SER A 173 12.29 -2.16 2.19
CA SER A 173 12.69 -2.69 3.48
C SER A 173 13.97 -2.06 4.01
N VAL A 174 14.11 -2.08 5.34
CA VAL A 174 15.29 -1.69 6.10
C VAL A 174 15.43 -2.57 7.33
N ASP A 175 16.67 -2.80 7.74
CA ASP A 175 16.97 -3.48 9.00
C ASP A 175 17.05 -2.45 10.14
N ALA A 176 16.19 -2.61 11.13
CA ALA A 176 16.00 -1.64 12.21
C ALA A 176 16.07 -2.29 13.59
N VAL A 177 16.48 -1.52 14.56
CA VAL A 177 16.68 -1.96 15.95
C VAL A 177 15.42 -1.69 16.77
N LEU A 178 14.94 -2.68 17.52
CA LEU A 178 13.85 -2.52 18.50
C LEU A 178 14.35 -1.70 19.70
N ILE A 179 13.67 -0.59 20.01
CA ILE A 179 14.03 0.30 21.13
C ILE A 179 12.91 0.51 22.15
N TYR A 180 11.64 0.40 21.73
CA TYR A 180 10.51 0.46 22.64
C TYR A 180 9.48 -0.62 22.30
N ALA A 181 8.82 -1.12 23.35
CA ALA A 181 7.70 -2.04 23.23
C ALA A 181 6.52 -1.56 24.06
N GLN A 182 5.31 -1.75 23.56
CA GLN A 182 4.08 -1.42 24.23
C GLN A 182 3.14 -2.63 24.22
N ARG A 183 2.33 -2.80 25.27
CA ARG A 183 1.32 -3.87 25.33
C ARG A 183 0.29 -3.70 24.22
N GLY A 184 -0.12 -4.80 23.66
CA GLY A 184 -1.17 -4.86 22.67
C GLY A 184 -2.57 -4.62 23.24
N HIS A 185 -3.58 -4.75 22.39
CA HIS A 185 -4.99 -4.59 22.74
C HIS A 185 -5.77 -5.89 22.52
N GLY A 186 -6.92 -6.04 23.18
CA GLY A 186 -7.79 -7.19 23.03
C GLY A 186 -7.09 -8.49 23.40
N ARG A 187 -7.08 -9.49 22.53
CA ARG A 187 -6.44 -10.79 22.75
C ARG A 187 -4.94 -10.72 23.05
N ARG A 188 -4.26 -9.63 22.65
CA ARG A 188 -2.82 -9.41 22.84
C ARG A 188 -2.50 -8.49 24.01
N ALA A 189 -3.47 -8.14 24.87
CA ALA A 189 -3.27 -7.22 26.01
C ALA A 189 -2.23 -7.69 27.03
N SER A 190 -1.99 -9.01 27.11
CA SER A 190 -0.99 -9.61 28.01
C SER A 190 0.43 -9.62 27.46
N LEU A 191 0.61 -9.38 26.12
CA LEU A 191 1.88 -9.42 25.42
C LEU A 191 2.30 -8.03 24.97
N TYR A 192 3.59 -7.81 24.86
CA TYR A 192 4.12 -6.67 24.11
C TYR A 192 4.02 -6.99 22.62
N SER A 193 3.21 -6.24 21.87
CA SER A 193 2.96 -6.48 20.45
C SER A 193 3.02 -5.22 19.58
N ASP A 194 3.20 -4.06 20.20
CA ASP A 194 3.41 -2.77 19.57
C ASP A 194 4.87 -2.37 19.77
N TYR A 195 5.63 -2.25 18.69
CA TYR A 195 7.07 -2.06 18.73
C TYR A 195 7.48 -0.76 18.03
N THR A 196 8.43 -0.04 18.64
CA THR A 196 9.06 1.12 18.02
C THR A 196 10.48 0.77 17.60
N PHE A 197 10.80 1.08 16.38
CA PHE A 197 12.07 0.78 15.75
C PHE A 197 12.87 2.03 15.42
N ALA A 198 14.19 1.89 15.49
CA ALA A 198 15.16 2.92 15.21
C ALA A 198 16.19 2.46 14.18
N VAL A 199 16.75 3.41 13.48
CA VAL A 199 17.94 3.23 12.63
C VAL A 199 19.09 4.11 13.17
N TRP A 200 20.31 3.85 12.75
CA TRP A 200 21.45 4.67 13.17
C TRP A 200 21.42 6.06 12.53
N SER A 201 21.83 7.09 13.27
CA SER A 201 21.94 8.47 12.77
C SER A 201 23.06 8.65 11.75
N GLY A 202 24.09 7.80 11.81
CA GLY A 202 25.27 7.85 10.97
C GLY A 202 25.86 6.47 10.68
N PRO A 203 26.93 6.41 9.89
CA PRO A 203 27.59 5.17 9.50
C PRO A 203 28.30 4.50 10.69
N PRO A 204 28.71 3.21 10.55
CA PRO A 204 29.38 2.46 11.60
C PRO A 204 30.64 3.09 12.18
N GLU A 205 31.34 3.87 11.38
CA GLU A 205 32.62 4.52 11.71
C GLU A 205 32.45 5.77 12.59
N ASP A 206 31.22 6.29 12.68
CA ASP A 206 30.92 7.44 13.54
C ASP A 206 30.67 7.00 14.99
N PRO A 207 31.57 7.27 15.92
CA PRO A 207 31.44 6.87 17.33
C PRO A 207 30.30 7.67 18.04
N ALA A 208 29.88 8.79 17.47
CA ALA A 208 28.80 9.63 18.03
C ALA A 208 27.41 9.24 17.51
N ARG A 209 27.33 8.23 16.63
CA ARG A 209 26.02 7.79 16.11
C ARG A 209 25.10 7.32 17.21
N THR A 210 23.82 7.63 17.05
CA THR A 210 22.76 7.26 17.99
C THR A 210 21.61 6.58 17.25
N LEU A 211 20.79 5.82 17.98
CA LEU A 211 19.59 5.23 17.43
C LEU A 211 18.46 6.26 17.35
N VAL A 212 17.95 6.50 16.14
CA VAL A 212 16.90 7.47 15.84
C VAL A 212 15.60 6.76 15.54
N PRO A 213 14.52 6.94 16.35
CA PRO A 213 13.23 6.33 16.11
C PRO A 213 12.63 6.81 14.77
N PHE A 214 12.05 5.88 13.99
CA PHE A 214 11.40 6.25 12.72
C PHE A 214 10.07 5.55 12.45
N ALA A 215 9.84 4.35 13.01
CA ALA A 215 8.63 3.58 12.71
C ALA A 215 8.07 2.86 13.93
N LYS A 216 6.75 2.66 13.92
CA LYS A 216 6.05 1.70 14.80
C LYS A 216 5.44 0.60 13.96
N ALA A 217 5.65 -0.67 14.36
CA ALA A 217 5.01 -1.81 13.71
C ALA A 217 4.38 -2.73 14.77
N TYR A 218 3.25 -3.33 14.41
CA TYR A 218 2.44 -4.18 15.30
C TYR A 218 2.01 -5.49 14.61
N SER A 219 2.53 -5.78 13.42
CA SER A 219 2.20 -6.97 12.64
C SER A 219 3.44 -7.55 11.96
N GLY A 220 3.38 -8.82 11.60
CA GLY A 220 4.41 -9.51 10.82
C GLY A 220 5.09 -10.65 11.58
N LEU A 221 5.07 -10.65 12.91
CA LEU A 221 5.57 -11.78 13.70
C LEU A 221 4.52 -12.87 13.83
N THR A 222 4.98 -14.11 13.85
CA THR A 222 4.19 -15.27 14.28
C THR A 222 3.90 -15.17 15.79
N ASP A 223 2.90 -15.89 16.27
CA ASP A 223 2.57 -15.91 17.71
C ASP A 223 3.73 -16.49 18.54
N GLU A 224 4.52 -17.39 17.98
CA GLU A 224 5.71 -17.94 18.64
C GLU A 224 6.83 -16.88 18.74
N GLU A 225 7.16 -16.21 17.66
CA GLU A 225 8.15 -15.12 17.67
C GLU A 225 7.71 -13.99 18.62
N MET A 226 6.42 -13.67 18.64
CA MET A 226 5.88 -12.66 19.56
C MET A 226 6.09 -13.04 21.02
N ARG A 227 5.88 -14.32 21.41
CA ARG A 227 6.16 -14.80 22.76
C ARG A 227 7.64 -14.71 23.12
N GLN A 228 8.51 -15.06 22.15
CA GLN A 228 9.96 -14.95 22.36
C GLN A 228 10.40 -13.49 22.53
N VAL A 229 9.90 -12.59 21.70
CA VAL A 229 10.18 -11.14 21.82
C VAL A 229 9.61 -10.60 23.14
N ASP A 230 8.40 -10.97 23.54
CA ASP A 230 7.80 -10.58 24.83
C ASP A 230 8.69 -11.00 26.01
N ALA A 231 9.21 -12.23 26.00
CA ALA A 231 10.12 -12.71 27.04
C ALA A 231 11.43 -11.91 27.10
N ILE A 232 11.99 -11.52 25.95
CA ILE A 232 13.18 -10.68 25.87
C ILE A 232 12.88 -9.27 26.38
N VAL A 233 11.79 -8.66 25.91
CA VAL A 233 11.34 -7.31 26.34
C VAL A 233 11.24 -7.24 27.87
N ARG A 234 10.63 -8.26 28.51
CA ARG A 234 10.51 -8.29 29.97
C ARG A 234 11.85 -8.35 30.70
N LYS A 235 12.82 -9.07 30.13
CA LYS A 235 14.18 -9.22 30.72
C LYS A 235 15.06 -7.99 30.48
N THR A 236 14.83 -7.26 29.38
CA THR A 236 15.70 -6.18 28.92
C THR A 236 15.09 -4.79 29.05
N THR A 237 13.96 -4.68 29.73
CA THR A 237 13.34 -3.38 30.04
C THR A 237 14.28 -2.55 30.91
N ARG A 238 14.64 -1.37 30.40
CA ARG A 238 15.46 -0.36 31.10
C ARG A 238 14.58 0.61 31.88
N GLU A 239 13.56 1.16 31.22
CA GLU A 239 12.69 2.20 31.75
C GLU A 239 11.23 1.95 31.37
N SER A 240 10.32 2.52 32.16
CA SER A 240 8.88 2.39 32.00
C SER A 240 8.22 3.76 31.89
N PHE A 241 7.54 4.02 30.76
CA PHE A 241 6.79 5.23 30.49
C PHE A 241 5.30 4.89 30.31
N GLY A 242 4.58 4.73 31.43
CA GLY A 242 3.22 4.23 31.37
C GLY A 242 3.15 2.83 30.71
N PRO A 243 2.41 2.67 29.60
CA PRO A 243 2.30 1.39 28.89
C PRO A 243 3.54 1.03 28.04
N VAL A 244 4.45 1.98 27.81
CA VAL A 244 5.63 1.80 26.99
C VAL A 244 6.83 1.39 27.84
N ARG A 245 7.63 0.46 27.32
CA ARG A 245 8.90 0.01 27.88
C ARG A 245 10.03 0.41 26.96
N SER A 246 11.04 1.11 27.48
CA SER A 246 12.34 1.22 26.83
C SER A 246 13.09 -0.08 27.07
N VAL A 247 13.64 -0.64 26.01
CA VAL A 247 14.36 -1.93 26.08
C VAL A 247 15.82 -1.77 25.68
N GLU A 248 16.66 -2.69 26.14
CA GLU A 248 18.04 -2.80 25.67
C GLU A 248 18.03 -2.99 24.15
N PRO A 249 18.71 -2.12 23.37
CA PRO A 249 18.83 -2.29 21.93
C PRO A 249 19.68 -3.52 21.60
N MET A 250 19.06 -4.63 21.25
CA MET A 250 19.76 -5.89 20.90
C MET A 250 19.06 -6.70 19.82
N LEU A 251 17.84 -6.33 19.45
CA LEU A 251 17.06 -7.07 18.46
C LEU A 251 16.97 -6.27 17.16
N VAL A 252 17.33 -6.91 16.06
CA VAL A 252 17.24 -6.34 14.70
C VAL A 252 16.10 -7.04 13.95
N PHE A 253 15.27 -6.23 13.26
CA PHE A 253 14.19 -6.70 12.41
C PHE A 253 14.27 -6.06 11.05
N GLU A 254 14.02 -6.84 10.01
CA GLU A 254 13.73 -6.33 8.70
C GLU A 254 12.30 -5.78 8.70
N LEU A 255 12.15 -4.49 8.47
CA LEU A 255 10.85 -3.81 8.36
C LEU A 255 10.51 -3.52 6.91
N GLY A 256 9.34 -3.97 6.48
CA GLY A 256 8.79 -3.61 5.18
C GLY A 256 7.77 -2.50 5.29
N PHE A 257 7.71 -1.62 4.29
CA PHE A 257 6.72 -0.54 4.20
C PHE A 257 6.37 -0.20 2.77
N GLU A 258 5.13 0.28 2.56
CA GLU A 258 4.57 0.52 1.22
C GLU A 258 4.92 1.91 0.66
N GLY A 259 5.30 2.85 1.51
CA GLY A 259 5.65 4.21 1.10
C GLY A 259 6.52 4.92 2.11
N ILE A 260 7.24 5.93 1.66
CA ILE A 260 8.16 6.74 2.45
C ILE A 260 8.05 8.21 2.02
N ALA A 261 8.11 9.14 2.97
CA ALA A 261 8.04 10.57 2.72
C ALA A 261 8.81 11.35 3.78
N ARG A 262 9.21 12.59 3.47
CA ARG A 262 9.73 13.55 4.46
C ARG A 262 8.67 13.88 5.49
N SER A 263 9.09 14.04 6.75
CA SER A 263 8.18 14.35 7.85
C SER A 263 8.88 15.14 8.96
N ALA A 264 8.49 16.39 9.14
CA ALA A 264 8.98 17.21 10.24
C ALA A 264 8.49 16.74 11.63
N ARG A 265 7.51 15.82 11.68
CA ARG A 265 6.97 15.29 12.95
C ARG A 265 7.80 14.16 13.53
N HIS A 266 8.65 13.51 12.71
CA HIS A 266 9.47 12.38 13.12
C HIS A 266 10.91 12.82 13.39
N LYS A 267 11.53 12.30 14.45
CA LYS A 267 12.93 12.59 14.79
C LYS A 267 13.91 12.22 13.67
N SER A 268 13.59 11.19 12.89
CA SER A 268 14.35 10.80 11.70
C SER A 268 14.18 11.74 10.49
N GLY A 269 13.23 12.69 10.53
CA GLY A 269 12.84 13.48 9.37
C GLY A 269 12.06 12.69 8.32
N ILE A 270 11.70 11.43 8.58
CA ILE A 270 11.10 10.49 7.62
C ILE A 270 9.91 9.79 8.27
N ALA A 271 8.81 9.66 7.51
CA ALA A 271 7.65 8.85 7.84
C ALA A 271 7.53 7.70 6.84
N VAL A 272 7.13 6.52 7.33
CA VAL A 272 6.85 5.35 6.50
C VAL A 272 5.38 4.96 6.60
N ARG A 273 4.83 4.39 5.51
CA ARG A 273 3.43 4.00 5.41
C ARG A 273 3.28 2.49 5.55
N PHE A 274 2.41 2.06 6.46
CA PHE A 274 2.12 0.64 6.74
C PHE A 274 3.37 -0.19 7.07
N PRO A 275 4.18 0.24 8.05
CA PRO A 275 5.33 -0.55 8.47
C PRO A 275 4.89 -1.86 9.10
N ARG A 276 5.59 -2.93 8.74
CA ARG A 276 5.41 -4.27 9.30
C ARG A 276 6.75 -4.98 9.41
N MET A 277 6.85 -5.89 10.37
CA MET A 277 8.01 -6.77 10.47
C MET A 277 7.92 -7.84 9.38
N LEU A 278 8.95 -7.97 8.57
CA LEU A 278 9.07 -9.02 7.56
C LEU A 278 9.79 -10.23 8.13
N ARG A 279 10.84 -9.98 8.90
CA ARG A 279 11.68 -11.03 9.46
C ARG A 279 12.43 -10.53 10.70
N TRP A 280 12.59 -11.39 11.69
CA TRP A 280 13.53 -11.19 12.78
C TRP A 280 14.95 -11.56 12.33
N ARG A 281 15.87 -10.60 12.30
CA ARG A 281 17.26 -10.74 11.86
C ARG A 281 18.15 -11.18 13.02
N ARG A 282 18.01 -12.46 13.40
CA ARG A 282 18.84 -13.06 14.47
C ARG A 282 20.31 -13.18 14.08
N ASP A 283 20.58 -13.17 12.80
CA ASP A 283 21.88 -13.23 12.16
C ASP A 283 22.63 -11.88 12.15
N LYS A 284 21.93 -10.77 12.43
CA LYS A 284 22.47 -9.42 12.22
C LYS A 284 22.73 -8.70 13.54
N PRO A 285 24.00 -8.29 13.83
CA PRO A 285 24.31 -7.47 14.99
C PRO A 285 23.71 -6.06 14.84
N ILE A 286 23.37 -5.43 15.96
CA ILE A 286 22.76 -4.09 15.96
C ILE A 286 23.64 -3.03 15.30
N ALA A 287 24.96 -3.20 15.37
CA ALA A 287 25.91 -2.28 14.75
C ALA A 287 25.76 -2.18 13.23
N GLU A 288 25.22 -3.23 12.60
CA GLU A 288 25.02 -3.34 11.15
C GLU A 288 23.58 -2.98 10.72
N ALA A 289 22.71 -2.56 11.65
CA ALA A 289 21.41 -2.05 11.29
C ALA A 289 21.53 -0.80 10.41
N ASP A 290 20.49 -0.56 9.60
CA ASP A 290 20.50 0.54 8.63
C ASP A 290 20.53 1.92 9.29
N THR A 291 20.76 2.94 8.46
CA THR A 291 20.95 4.32 8.87
C THR A 291 19.83 5.23 8.37
N VAL A 292 19.75 6.46 8.91
CA VAL A 292 18.87 7.51 8.37
C VAL A 292 19.20 7.81 6.91
N GLN A 293 20.47 7.70 6.52
CA GLN A 293 20.91 7.88 5.12
C GLN A 293 20.37 6.77 4.22
N THR A 294 20.35 5.51 4.70
CA THR A 294 19.70 4.40 3.98
C THR A 294 18.20 4.69 3.74
N LEU A 295 17.48 5.13 4.78
CA LEU A 295 16.09 5.55 4.65
C LEU A 295 15.93 6.72 3.65
N ALA A 296 16.78 7.74 3.73
CA ALA A 296 16.73 8.88 2.81
C ALA A 296 16.99 8.48 1.36
N GLY A 297 17.82 7.46 1.14
CA GLY A 297 18.07 6.85 -0.16
C GLY A 297 16.86 6.18 -0.79
N LEU A 298 15.85 5.79 -0.01
CA LEU A 298 14.59 5.20 -0.49
C LEU A 298 13.53 6.25 -0.84
N LEU A 299 13.74 7.53 -0.48
CA LEU A 299 12.82 8.62 -0.85
C LEU A 299 12.72 8.77 -2.37
N PRO A 300 11.56 9.19 -2.91
CA PRO A 300 11.42 9.62 -4.30
C PRO A 300 12.47 10.68 -4.66
N LEU A 301 12.97 10.67 -5.91
CA LEU A 301 14.04 11.57 -6.35
C LEU A 301 13.75 13.05 -6.05
N GLN A 302 12.51 13.49 -6.22
CA GLN A 302 12.06 14.85 -5.93
C GLN A 302 12.18 15.23 -4.44
N ASP A 303 12.08 14.26 -3.54
CA ASP A 303 12.15 14.49 -2.08
C ASP A 303 13.57 14.32 -1.52
N ARG A 304 14.52 13.80 -2.32
CA ARG A 304 15.93 13.68 -1.92
C ARG A 304 16.62 15.04 -1.93
N ALA A 305 16.28 15.91 -2.88
CA ALA A 305 16.95 17.20 -3.10
C ALA A 305 16.66 18.27 -2.04
N ILE A 306 15.61 18.14 -1.24
CA ILE A 306 15.17 19.17 -0.28
C ILE A 306 15.95 19.11 1.06
N GLY A 307 16.85 18.16 1.24
CA GLY A 307 17.56 17.90 2.51
C GLY A 307 19.04 18.28 2.56
N ALA A 308 19.57 18.94 1.55
CA ALA A 308 20.96 19.40 1.50
C ALA A 308 21.05 20.92 1.75
N LYS A 309 20.65 21.35 2.96
CA LYS A 309 20.97 22.67 3.52
C LYS A 309 21.34 22.52 4.99
#